data_1c56c0f843fc3ed11dd5cc0d42fd6b90
#
_entry.id   1c56c0f843fc3ed11dd5cc0d42fd6b90
#
_cell.length_a   1.000
_cell.length_b   1.000
_cell.length_c   1.000
_cell.angle_alpha   90.00
_cell.angle_beta   90.00
_cell.angle_gamma   90.00
#
_symmetry.space_group_name_H-M   'P 1'
#
loop_
_entity.id
_entity.type
_entity.pdbx_description
1 polymer ?
#
loop_
_entity_poly.entity_id
_entity_poly.type
_entity_poly.pdbx_seq_one_letter_code
_entity_poly.pdbx_strand_id
1 'polypeptide(L)'
;MEKELQKRIISSIIIIPLSFFFIIKGSAFFILFLIILFSIASFEWFKMAKKKELKFFGIFFLLLSFYSVYLIRDRSLFEFLMILIICITTDIGGYVFGKTFKGPKLVNISPNKTYSGVVGGFLTSIFAAYLLDSNFNSYFQESQNFLNDLYFILVVFLVSS
;
A
#
# COMPACT_ATOMS: atom_id res chain seq x y z
N MET A 1 -23.11 11.35 12.20
CA MET A 1 -21.94 11.50 11.29
C MET A 1 -20.66 11.91 12.04
N GLU A 2 -20.69 12.97 12.86
CA GLU A 2 -19.49 13.43 13.60
C GLU A 2 -18.90 12.40 14.57
N LYS A 3 -19.72 11.70 15.35
CA LYS A 3 -19.26 10.69 16.32
C LYS A 3 -18.58 9.48 15.66
N GLU A 4 -18.99 9.09 14.46
CA GLU A 4 -18.35 8.00 13.72
C GLU A 4 -17.02 8.43 13.12
N LEU A 5 -16.94 9.67 12.63
CA LEU A 5 -15.70 10.25 12.11
C LEU A 5 -14.67 10.43 13.22
N GLN A 6 -15.09 10.90 14.39
CA GLN A 6 -14.21 10.99 15.56
C GLN A 6 -13.65 9.62 15.99
N LYS A 7 -14.48 8.57 16.04
CA LYS A 7 -14.01 7.21 16.35
C LYS A 7 -12.97 6.72 15.35
N ARG A 8 -13.17 6.97 14.05
CA ARG A 8 -12.21 6.59 12.99
C ARG A 8 -10.90 7.35 13.12
N ILE A 9 -10.94 8.65 13.42
CA ILE A 9 -9.73 9.46 13.62
C ILE A 9 -8.95 8.94 14.84
N ILE A 10 -9.61 8.72 15.98
CA ILE A 10 -8.96 8.21 17.18
C ILE A 10 -8.33 6.84 16.95
N SER A 11 -9.04 5.92 16.29
CA SER A 11 -8.48 4.60 15.97
C SER A 11 -7.27 4.69 15.03
N SER A 12 -7.29 5.58 14.04
CA SER A 12 -6.16 5.77 13.13
C SER A 12 -4.93 6.35 13.84
N ILE A 13 -5.12 7.30 14.76
CA ILE A 13 -4.02 7.89 15.55
C ILE A 13 -3.32 6.82 16.41
N ILE A 14 -4.02 5.79 16.85
CA ILE A 14 -3.43 4.70 17.63
C ILE A 14 -2.81 3.63 16.72
N ILE A 15 -3.51 3.24 15.65
CA ILE A 15 -3.09 2.13 14.78
C ILE A 15 -1.85 2.50 13.97
N ILE A 16 -1.75 3.74 13.46
CA ILE A 16 -0.62 4.16 12.62
C ILE A 16 0.72 4.08 13.37
N PRO A 17 0.91 4.71 14.55
CA PRO A 17 2.17 4.60 15.29
C PRO A 17 2.48 3.16 15.72
N LEU A 18 1.45 2.40 16.11
CA LEU A 18 1.60 1.01 16.50
C LEU A 18 2.10 0.15 15.33
N SER A 19 1.55 0.35 14.13
CA SER A 19 2.00 -0.34 12.91
C SER A 19 3.46 -0.01 12.58
N PHE A 20 3.83 1.27 12.63
CA PHE A 20 5.21 1.70 12.42
C PHE A 20 6.18 1.09 13.44
N PHE A 21 5.79 1.01 14.71
CA PHE A 21 6.59 0.35 15.73
C PHE A 21 6.89 -1.10 15.39
N PHE A 22 5.89 -1.89 14.98
CA PHE A 22 6.08 -3.28 14.61
C PHE A 22 6.93 -3.44 13.33
N ILE A 23 6.75 -2.56 12.35
CA ILE A 23 7.51 -2.57 11.10
C ILE A 23 9.01 -2.27 11.36
N ILE A 24 9.32 -1.26 12.17
CA ILE A 24 10.70 -0.85 12.47
C ILE A 24 11.40 -1.89 13.33
N LYS A 25 10.75 -2.38 14.39
CA LYS A 25 11.30 -3.42 15.26
C LYS A 25 11.62 -4.71 14.51
N GLY A 26 10.77 -5.08 13.54
CA GLY A 26 10.99 -6.28 12.72
C GLY A 26 10.99 -7.59 13.52
N SER A 27 11.65 -8.63 12.95
CA SER A 27 11.81 -9.93 13.60
C SER A 27 10.47 -10.50 14.10
N ALA A 28 10.45 -11.10 15.30
CA ALA A 28 9.27 -11.72 15.89
C ALA A 28 8.07 -10.76 16.05
N PHE A 29 8.31 -9.48 16.34
CA PHE A 29 7.26 -8.48 16.49
C PHE A 29 6.52 -8.22 15.18
N PHE A 30 7.25 -8.16 14.05
CA PHE A 30 6.63 -8.00 12.74
C PHE A 30 5.82 -9.24 12.33
N ILE A 31 6.35 -10.44 12.59
CA ILE A 31 5.62 -11.70 12.34
C ILE A 31 4.33 -11.75 13.15
N LEU A 32 4.38 -11.40 14.44
CA LEU A 32 3.19 -11.33 15.28
C LEU A 32 2.15 -10.37 14.73
N PHE A 33 2.59 -9.19 14.29
CA PHE A 33 1.72 -8.19 13.65
C PHE A 33 1.06 -8.75 12.38
N LEU A 34 1.84 -9.40 11.50
CA LEU A 34 1.31 -10.04 10.29
C LEU A 34 0.29 -11.15 10.61
N ILE A 35 0.53 -11.97 11.64
CA ILE A 35 -0.41 -13.01 12.06
C ILE A 35 -1.73 -12.40 12.51
N ILE A 36 -1.70 -11.31 13.28
CA ILE A 36 -2.92 -10.60 13.71
C ILE A 36 -3.69 -10.09 12.50
N LEU A 37 -3.01 -9.38 11.58
CA LEU A 37 -3.64 -8.84 10.37
C LEU A 37 -4.19 -9.94 9.47
N PHE A 38 -3.44 -11.03 9.29
CA PHE A 38 -3.88 -12.20 8.52
C PHE A 38 -5.14 -12.83 9.11
N SER A 39 -5.20 -12.96 10.44
CA SER A 39 -6.36 -13.53 11.15
C SER A 39 -7.61 -12.68 10.93
N ILE A 40 -7.47 -11.34 11.04
CA ILE A 40 -8.56 -10.40 10.80
C ILE A 40 -9.03 -10.47 9.34
N ALA A 41 -8.09 -10.39 8.38
CA ALA A 41 -8.41 -10.45 6.96
C ALA A 41 -9.07 -11.77 6.56
N SER A 42 -8.58 -12.90 7.10
CA SER A 42 -9.16 -14.22 6.87
C SER A 42 -10.58 -14.33 7.42
N PHE A 43 -10.83 -13.79 8.62
CA PHE A 43 -12.16 -13.77 9.21
C PHE A 43 -13.14 -12.96 8.35
N GLU A 44 -12.74 -11.77 7.89
CA GLU A 44 -13.57 -10.95 7.00
C GLU A 44 -13.83 -11.64 5.67
N TRP A 45 -12.79 -12.27 5.09
CA TRP A 45 -12.93 -13.02 3.84
C TRP A 45 -13.94 -14.18 3.98
N PHE A 46 -13.86 -14.95 5.06
CA PHE A 46 -14.80 -16.04 5.33
C PHE A 46 -16.25 -15.54 5.43
N LYS A 47 -16.45 -14.36 5.98
CA LYS A 47 -17.78 -13.74 6.11
C LYS A 47 -18.35 -13.28 4.77
N MET A 48 -17.48 -12.78 3.87
CA MET A 48 -17.89 -12.29 2.55
C MET A 48 -18.07 -13.43 1.53
N ALA A 49 -17.20 -14.41 1.52
CA ALA A 49 -17.22 -15.48 0.55
C ALA A 49 -18.35 -16.50 0.83
N LYS A 50 -19.31 -16.59 -0.09
CA LYS A 50 -20.45 -17.51 0.04
C LYS A 50 -20.12 -18.95 -0.41
N LYS A 51 -19.30 -19.11 -1.46
CA LYS A 51 -18.91 -20.42 -2.02
C LYS A 51 -17.66 -20.98 -1.36
N LYS A 52 -17.60 -22.30 -1.12
CA LYS A 52 -16.44 -22.97 -0.51
C LYS A 52 -15.16 -22.79 -1.34
N GLU A 53 -15.27 -22.87 -2.65
CA GLU A 53 -14.16 -22.69 -3.59
C GLU A 53 -13.53 -21.30 -3.48
N LEU A 54 -14.37 -20.26 -3.39
CA LEU A 54 -13.91 -18.88 -3.19
C LEU A 54 -13.24 -18.68 -1.83
N LYS A 55 -13.73 -19.37 -0.79
CA LYS A 55 -13.09 -19.32 0.54
C LYS A 55 -11.67 -19.87 0.49
N PHE A 56 -11.50 -21.05 -0.13
CA PHE A 56 -10.18 -21.68 -0.24
C PHE A 56 -9.22 -20.85 -1.09
N PHE A 57 -9.67 -20.37 -2.27
CA PHE A 57 -8.85 -19.57 -3.17
C PHE A 57 -8.41 -18.25 -2.52
N GLY A 58 -9.32 -17.60 -1.78
CA GLY A 58 -9.01 -16.34 -1.09
C GLY A 58 -8.01 -16.52 0.04
N ILE A 59 -8.11 -17.59 0.83
CA ILE A 59 -7.11 -17.86 1.87
C ILE A 59 -5.74 -18.15 1.28
N PHE A 60 -5.68 -18.93 0.20
CA PHE A 60 -4.44 -19.19 -0.51
C PHE A 60 -3.80 -17.89 -1.03
N PHE A 61 -4.61 -17.01 -1.61
CA PHE A 61 -4.17 -15.69 -2.06
C PHE A 61 -3.68 -14.81 -0.89
N LEU A 62 -4.41 -14.79 0.22
CA LEU A 62 -4.00 -14.06 1.42
C LEU A 62 -2.67 -14.58 1.96
N LEU A 63 -2.48 -15.90 2.04
CA LEU A 63 -1.22 -16.50 2.49
C LEU A 63 -0.05 -16.06 1.63
N LEU A 64 -0.19 -16.13 0.29
CA LEU A 64 0.85 -15.68 -0.64
C LEU A 64 1.15 -14.18 -0.47
N SER A 65 0.12 -13.35 -0.33
CA SER A 65 0.27 -11.91 -0.14
C SER A 65 1.02 -11.57 1.14
N PHE A 66 0.61 -12.15 2.28
CA PHE A 66 1.28 -11.91 3.56
C PHE A 66 2.70 -12.47 3.61
N TYR A 67 2.93 -13.61 2.96
CA TYR A 67 4.28 -14.17 2.80
C TYR A 67 5.19 -13.25 1.97
N SER A 68 4.68 -12.68 0.87
CA SER A 68 5.42 -11.70 0.06
C SER A 68 5.77 -10.44 0.86
N VAL A 69 4.83 -9.93 1.65
CA VAL A 69 5.04 -8.79 2.56
C VAL A 69 6.15 -9.08 3.57
N TYR A 70 6.15 -10.29 4.13
CA TYR A 70 7.21 -10.74 5.04
C TYR A 70 8.59 -10.76 4.35
N LEU A 71 8.68 -11.36 3.15
CA LEU A 71 9.93 -11.47 2.40
C LEU A 71 10.53 -10.11 2.04
N ILE A 72 9.69 -9.18 1.56
CA ILE A 72 10.14 -7.82 1.20
C ILE A 72 10.70 -7.11 2.43
N ARG A 73 9.99 -7.18 3.56
CA ARG A 73 10.43 -6.54 4.80
C ARG A 73 11.71 -7.19 5.36
N ASP A 74 11.84 -8.51 5.27
CA ASP A 74 13.02 -9.24 5.76
C ASP A 74 14.25 -8.92 4.91
N ARG A 75 14.07 -8.76 3.60
CA ARG A 75 15.13 -8.39 2.67
C ARG A 75 15.63 -6.95 2.90
N SER A 76 14.73 -5.98 2.95
CA SER A 76 15.08 -4.57 3.10
C SER A 76 13.95 -3.77 3.72
N LEU A 77 14.23 -3.14 4.88
CA LEU A 77 13.29 -2.20 5.50
C LEU A 77 13.03 -1.01 4.58
N PHE A 78 14.04 -0.55 3.85
CA PHE A 78 13.92 0.58 2.94
C PHE A 78 12.98 0.27 1.77
N GLU A 79 13.16 -0.85 1.08
CA GLU A 79 12.27 -1.28 -0.01
C GLU A 79 10.81 -1.42 0.48
N PHE A 80 10.62 -1.99 1.66
CA PHE A 80 9.30 -2.11 2.27
C PHE A 80 8.65 -0.75 2.54
N LEU A 81 9.38 0.20 3.12
CA LEU A 81 8.88 1.56 3.37
C LEU A 81 8.61 2.32 2.07
N MET A 82 9.43 2.14 1.06
CA MET A 82 9.22 2.70 -0.28
C MET A 82 7.87 2.24 -0.87
N ILE A 83 7.59 0.94 -0.86
CA ILE A 83 6.32 0.40 -1.34
C ILE A 83 5.14 0.97 -0.55
N LEU A 84 5.26 1.05 0.78
CA LEU A 84 4.23 1.66 1.63
C LEU A 84 3.95 3.12 1.25
N ILE A 85 5.00 3.92 1.05
CA ILE A 85 4.86 5.34 0.71
C ILE A 85 4.24 5.48 -0.69
N ILE A 86 4.63 4.65 -1.66
CA ILE A 86 4.03 4.62 -2.99
C ILE A 86 2.52 4.33 -2.88
N CYS A 87 2.10 3.33 -2.12
CA CYS A 87 0.69 3.02 -1.91
C CYS A 87 -0.07 4.20 -1.28
N ILE A 88 0.46 4.77 -0.20
CA ILE A 88 -0.18 5.90 0.50
C ILE A 88 -0.30 7.13 -0.40
N THR A 89 0.76 7.47 -1.14
CA THR A 89 0.77 8.64 -2.02
C THR A 89 -0.14 8.44 -3.23
N THR A 90 -0.24 7.22 -3.76
CA THR A 90 -1.21 6.87 -4.82
C THR A 90 -2.65 7.10 -4.35
N ASP A 91 -2.99 6.63 -3.16
CA ASP A 91 -4.34 6.78 -2.60
C ASP A 91 -4.67 8.26 -2.32
N ILE A 92 -3.74 9.00 -1.71
CA ILE A 92 -3.92 10.43 -1.45
C ILE A 92 -4.04 11.22 -2.76
N GLY A 93 -3.14 10.97 -3.72
CA GLY A 93 -3.15 11.62 -5.03
C GLY A 93 -4.44 11.30 -5.78
N GLY A 94 -4.83 10.03 -5.82
CA GLY A 94 -6.07 9.59 -6.45
C GLY A 94 -7.30 10.29 -5.87
N TYR A 95 -7.36 10.42 -4.55
CA TYR A 95 -8.46 11.13 -3.89
C TYR A 95 -8.44 12.64 -4.17
N VAL A 96 -7.29 13.30 -4.01
CA VAL A 96 -7.16 14.75 -4.16
C VAL A 96 -7.44 15.17 -5.61
N PHE A 97 -6.78 14.56 -6.58
CA PHE A 97 -6.96 14.88 -8.00
C PHE A 97 -8.35 14.48 -8.51
N GLY A 98 -8.85 13.33 -8.08
CA GLY A 98 -10.21 12.89 -8.43
C GLY A 98 -11.30 13.84 -7.94
N LYS A 99 -11.14 14.40 -6.74
CA LYS A 99 -12.09 15.35 -6.16
C LYS A 99 -11.97 16.75 -6.77
N THR A 100 -10.74 17.17 -7.09
CA THR A 100 -10.46 18.54 -7.60
C THR A 100 -10.82 18.66 -9.06
N PHE A 101 -10.39 17.73 -9.90
CA PHE A 101 -10.56 17.80 -11.35
C PHE A 101 -11.85 17.16 -11.88
N LYS A 102 -12.57 16.38 -11.05
CA LYS A 102 -13.89 15.81 -11.37
C LYS A 102 -14.01 15.25 -12.79
N GLY A 103 -13.01 14.49 -13.26
CA GLY A 103 -12.99 13.90 -14.60
C GLY A 103 -14.09 12.86 -14.85
N PRO A 104 -14.17 12.30 -16.06
CA PRO A 104 -15.10 11.23 -16.37
C PRO A 104 -14.90 10.03 -15.45
N LYS A 105 -15.99 9.35 -15.11
CA LYS A 105 -15.98 8.18 -14.21
C LYS A 105 -15.28 7.02 -14.88
N LEU A 106 -14.41 6.32 -14.14
CA LEU A 106 -13.65 5.19 -14.67
C LEU A 106 -14.54 3.96 -14.93
N VAL A 107 -15.44 3.66 -13.98
CA VAL A 107 -16.31 2.48 -14.02
C VAL A 107 -17.67 2.85 -13.40
N ASN A 108 -18.76 2.31 -13.99
CA ASN A 108 -20.13 2.54 -13.49
C ASN A 108 -20.37 1.94 -12.10
N ILE A 109 -19.59 0.91 -11.73
CA ILE A 109 -19.73 0.20 -10.43
C ILE A 109 -19.16 1.03 -9.27
N SER A 110 -18.16 1.90 -9.53
CA SER A 110 -17.54 2.75 -8.52
C SER A 110 -17.65 4.22 -8.91
N PRO A 111 -18.74 4.91 -8.49
CA PRO A 111 -19.05 6.28 -8.95
C PRO A 111 -18.03 7.34 -8.50
N ASN A 112 -17.17 7.01 -7.54
CA ASN A 112 -16.18 7.94 -6.99
C ASN A 112 -14.80 7.85 -7.67
N LYS A 113 -14.56 6.83 -8.52
CA LYS A 113 -13.28 6.69 -9.24
C LYS A 113 -13.34 7.44 -10.57
N THR A 114 -12.39 8.35 -10.77
CA THR A 114 -12.28 9.19 -11.97
C THR A 114 -10.94 8.97 -12.68
N TYR A 115 -10.89 9.20 -13.99
CA TYR A 115 -9.64 9.14 -14.76
C TYR A 115 -8.60 10.14 -14.24
N SER A 116 -9.04 11.36 -13.85
CA SER A 116 -8.16 12.36 -13.25
C SER A 116 -7.55 11.88 -11.94
N GLY A 117 -8.29 11.10 -11.15
CA GLY A 117 -7.79 10.48 -9.93
C GLY A 117 -6.69 9.44 -10.20
N VAL A 118 -6.86 8.58 -11.21
CA VAL A 118 -5.84 7.59 -11.58
C VAL A 118 -4.55 8.26 -12.04
N VAL A 119 -4.66 9.23 -12.94
CA VAL A 119 -3.49 10.01 -13.43
C VAL A 119 -2.83 10.76 -12.28
N GLY A 120 -3.62 11.40 -11.40
CA GLY A 120 -3.12 12.12 -10.23
C GLY A 120 -2.42 11.20 -9.22
N GLY A 121 -2.99 10.03 -8.94
CA GLY A 121 -2.38 9.02 -8.08
C GLY A 121 -1.04 8.54 -8.63
N PHE A 122 -0.98 8.25 -9.92
CA PHE A 122 0.25 7.83 -10.59
C PHE A 122 1.33 8.92 -10.57
N LEU A 123 1.00 10.16 -10.89
CA LEU A 123 1.96 11.28 -10.86
C LEU A 123 2.49 11.54 -9.45
N THR A 124 1.63 11.50 -8.43
CA THR A 124 2.05 11.68 -7.03
C THR A 124 2.92 10.55 -6.52
N SER A 125 2.65 9.31 -6.93
CA SER A 125 3.48 8.15 -6.54
C SER A 125 4.88 8.20 -7.17
N ILE A 126 4.99 8.57 -8.46
CA ILE A 126 6.29 8.77 -9.12
C ILE A 126 7.07 9.90 -8.44
N PHE A 127 6.42 11.02 -8.16
CA PHE A 127 7.07 12.16 -7.51
C PHE A 127 7.57 11.80 -6.11
N ALA A 128 6.77 11.11 -5.31
CA ALA A 128 7.16 10.65 -3.98
C ALA A 128 8.32 9.64 -4.05
N ALA A 129 8.26 8.68 -4.97
CA ALA A 129 9.31 7.70 -5.17
C ALA A 129 10.64 8.36 -5.60
N TYR A 130 10.59 9.33 -6.52
CA TYR A 130 11.77 10.10 -6.95
C TYR A 130 12.38 10.90 -5.79
N LEU A 131 11.56 11.57 -4.96
CA LEU A 131 12.06 12.31 -3.80
C LEU A 131 12.75 11.40 -2.78
N LEU A 132 12.23 10.20 -2.57
CA LEU A 132 12.86 9.23 -1.67
C LEU A 132 14.17 8.72 -2.24
N ASP A 133 14.21 8.36 -3.51
CA ASP A 133 15.41 7.86 -4.16
C ASP A 133 16.52 8.93 -4.19
N SER A 134 16.21 10.16 -4.59
CA SER A 134 17.19 11.25 -4.65
C SER A 134 17.81 11.61 -3.29
N ASN A 135 17.04 11.52 -2.22
CA ASN A 135 17.54 11.83 -0.87
C ASN A 135 18.34 10.67 -0.23
N PHE A 136 18.03 9.41 -0.60
CA PHE A 136 18.67 8.24 -0.01
C PHE A 136 19.87 7.74 -0.82
N ASN A 137 19.93 7.95 -2.11
CA ASN A 137 21.09 7.59 -2.94
C ASN A 137 22.38 8.36 -2.56
N SER A 138 22.27 9.52 -1.94
CA SER A 138 23.42 10.22 -1.37
C SER A 138 24.11 9.44 -0.22
N TYR A 139 23.40 8.52 0.42
CA TYR A 139 23.91 7.68 1.51
C TYR A 139 24.31 6.27 1.08
N PHE A 140 23.82 5.78 -0.07
CA PHE A 140 24.10 4.45 -0.61
C PHE A 140 24.67 4.58 -2.03
N GLN A 141 25.92 5.02 -2.13
CA GLN A 141 26.64 5.16 -3.39
C GLN A 141 27.08 3.77 -3.89
N GLU A 142 26.23 3.14 -4.69
CA GLU A 142 26.66 2.03 -5.55
C GLU A 142 25.95 2.10 -6.90
N SER A 143 26.78 2.22 -7.95
CA SER A 143 26.54 2.23 -9.40
C SER A 143 25.10 2.06 -9.89
N GLN A 144 24.51 3.18 -10.29
CA GLN A 144 23.21 3.22 -10.95
C GLN A 144 23.36 2.95 -12.45
N ASN A 145 22.89 1.82 -12.91
CA ASN A 145 22.71 1.53 -14.31
C ASN A 145 21.30 1.92 -14.74
N PHE A 146 21.13 2.50 -15.94
CA PHE A 146 19.85 2.87 -16.59
C PHE A 146 18.76 1.77 -16.47
N LEU A 147 19.15 0.51 -16.42
CA LEU A 147 18.27 -0.64 -16.21
C LEU A 147 17.57 -0.61 -14.81
N ASN A 148 18.26 -0.09 -13.79
CA ASN A 148 17.69 0.03 -12.45
C ASN A 148 16.60 1.11 -12.40
N ASP A 149 16.79 2.22 -13.12
CA ASP A 149 15.79 3.30 -13.21
C ASP A 149 14.52 2.82 -13.93
N LEU A 150 14.68 2.05 -14.99
CA LEU A 150 13.56 1.48 -15.74
C LEU A 150 12.80 0.44 -14.91
N TYR A 151 13.52 -0.40 -14.17
CA TYR A 151 12.94 -1.36 -13.22
C TYR A 151 12.20 -0.64 -12.09
N PHE A 152 12.75 0.44 -11.56
CA PHE A 152 12.13 1.26 -10.53
C PHE A 152 10.79 1.86 -11.00
N ILE A 153 10.77 2.50 -12.18
CA ILE A 153 9.54 3.04 -12.77
C ILE A 153 8.49 1.93 -12.97
N LEU A 154 8.92 0.75 -13.40
CA LEU A 154 8.04 -0.40 -13.61
C LEU A 154 7.44 -0.90 -12.29
N VAL A 155 8.23 -0.96 -11.22
CA VAL A 155 7.75 -1.31 -9.87
C VAL A 155 6.74 -0.26 -9.37
N VAL A 156 7.03 1.04 -9.51
CA VAL A 156 6.10 2.12 -9.14
C VAL A 156 4.79 1.99 -9.90
N PHE A 157 4.85 1.70 -11.21
CA PHE A 157 3.67 1.50 -12.04
C PHE A 157 2.84 0.31 -11.58
N LEU A 158 3.47 -0.83 -11.32
CA LEU A 158 2.79 -2.06 -10.85
C LEU A 158 2.15 -1.89 -9.47
N VAL A 159 2.80 -1.16 -8.57
CA VAL A 159 2.28 -0.94 -7.21
C VAL A 159 1.15 0.11 -7.21
N SER A 160 1.18 1.08 -8.14
CA SER A 160 0.18 2.15 -8.23
C SER A 160 -1.06 1.81 -9.07
N SER A 161 -1.04 0.71 -9.84
CA SER A 161 -2.18 0.25 -10.67
C SER A 161 -3.16 -0.61 -9.88
#